data_e49c83bc2ac6bae4ce46c946bac3db49
#
_entry.id   e49c83bc2ac6bae4ce46c946bac3db49
#
_cell.length_a   1.000
_cell.length_b   1.000
_cell.length_c   1.000
_cell.angle_alpha   90.00
_cell.angle_beta   90.00
_cell.angle_gamma   90.00
#
_symmetry.space_group_name_H-M   'P 1'
#
loop_
_entity.id
_entity.type
_entity.pdbx_description
1 polymer ?
#
loop_
_entity_poly.entity_id
_entity_poly.type
_entity_poly.pdbx_seq_one_letter_code
_entity_poly.pdbx_strand_id
1 'polypeptide(L)'
;MSAAAAVAVSRAVGLAKHVTGPAGALTILEGLDLDIQAGEAVAILGASGSGKSTLLGLLAGLDNASAGSVWLCGQSLDTLDEDGRAALRGGRVGFVFQNFQLLPTLTARENVLLPLELTGAADAPRRADEALERVGLTPRARHYPRQLSGGEQQRVAIARAYAPRPQVLFADEPTGNLDQATGEQIIDLLLDLRRQAGAALVLVTHDPRLAALCDRRLRMTAGHLEPSP
;
A
#
# COMPACT_ATOMS: atom_id res chain seq x y z
N MET A 1 -14.31 7.59 -31.29
CA MET A 1 -14.70 7.20 -29.91
C MET A 1 -13.56 7.66 -28.99
N SER A 2 -13.74 8.76 -28.27
CA SER A 2 -12.75 9.28 -27.33
C SER A 2 -12.66 8.29 -26.17
N ALA A 3 -11.48 7.67 -25.98
CA ALA A 3 -11.21 6.90 -24.78
C ALA A 3 -11.38 7.87 -23.60
N ALA A 4 -12.33 7.61 -22.72
CA ALA A 4 -12.44 8.34 -21.48
C ALA A 4 -11.08 8.25 -20.80
N ALA A 5 -10.43 9.39 -20.54
CA ALA A 5 -9.14 9.43 -19.85
C ALA A 5 -9.33 8.68 -18.52
N ALA A 6 -8.59 7.59 -18.33
CA ALA A 6 -8.65 6.81 -17.11
C ALA A 6 -8.31 7.75 -15.94
N VAL A 7 -9.18 7.80 -14.94
CA VAL A 7 -9.01 8.70 -13.79
C VAL A 7 -7.95 8.10 -12.89
N ALA A 8 -6.85 8.83 -12.70
CA ALA A 8 -5.79 8.41 -11.78
C ALA A 8 -6.34 8.30 -10.36
N VAL A 9 -6.12 7.16 -9.71
CA VAL A 9 -6.49 6.93 -8.31
C VAL A 9 -5.49 7.59 -7.35
N SER A 10 -4.24 7.73 -7.78
CA SER A 10 -3.22 8.53 -7.10
C SER A 10 -2.36 9.25 -8.14
N ARG A 11 -2.04 10.52 -7.87
CA ARG A 11 -1.25 11.35 -8.76
C ARG A 11 -0.31 12.24 -7.96
N ALA A 12 0.92 12.34 -8.40
CA ALA A 12 1.92 13.29 -7.90
C ALA A 12 2.41 14.18 -9.04
N VAL A 13 2.62 15.47 -8.75
CA VAL A 13 3.14 16.45 -9.71
C VAL A 13 4.22 17.27 -9.04
N GLY A 14 5.42 17.26 -9.60
CA GLY A 14 6.60 17.99 -9.09
C GLY A 14 6.94 17.63 -7.64
N LEU A 15 6.64 16.39 -7.21
CA LEU A 15 6.73 15.97 -5.81
C LEU A 15 8.17 15.98 -5.31
N ALA A 16 8.43 16.69 -4.21
CA ALA A 16 9.73 16.70 -3.56
C ALA A 16 9.60 16.48 -2.04
N LYS A 17 10.64 15.87 -1.45
CA LYS A 17 10.77 15.67 -0.01
C LYS A 17 12.18 16.03 0.44
N HIS A 18 12.27 17.02 1.29
CA HIS A 18 13.49 17.43 1.97
C HIS A 18 13.30 17.24 3.48
N VAL A 19 14.35 16.79 4.16
CA VAL A 19 14.39 16.69 5.61
C VAL A 19 15.62 17.44 6.11
N THR A 20 15.48 18.13 7.22
CA THR A 20 16.60 18.82 7.88
C THR A 20 17.02 18.02 9.10
N GLY A 21 18.24 17.54 9.11
CA GLY A 21 18.84 16.80 10.22
C GLY A 21 20.09 17.52 10.76
N PRO A 22 20.72 16.96 11.81
CA PRO A 22 21.96 17.53 12.39
C PRO A 22 23.11 17.67 11.38
N ALA A 23 23.10 16.84 10.33
CA ALA A 23 24.11 16.84 9.26
C ALA A 23 23.79 17.80 8.10
N GLY A 24 22.69 18.58 8.18
CA GLY A 24 22.24 19.48 7.12
C GLY A 24 20.94 19.03 6.45
N ALA A 25 20.60 19.67 5.33
CA ALA A 25 19.45 19.34 4.52
C ALA A 25 19.76 18.09 3.66
N LEU A 26 18.85 17.11 3.67
CA LEU A 26 18.89 15.93 2.83
C LEU A 26 17.68 15.93 1.91
N THR A 27 17.91 15.85 0.59
CA THR A 27 16.86 15.64 -0.40
C THR A 27 16.61 14.12 -0.53
N ILE A 28 15.37 13.70 -0.26
CA ILE A 28 14.96 12.31 -0.38
C ILE A 28 14.30 12.05 -1.74
N LEU A 29 13.45 13.00 -2.18
CA LEU A 29 12.76 12.97 -3.48
C LEU A 29 12.89 14.35 -4.13
N GLU A 30 13.00 14.36 -5.47
CA GLU A 30 13.20 15.62 -6.21
C GLU A 30 12.39 15.64 -7.51
N GLY A 31 11.33 16.47 -7.54
CA GLY A 31 10.60 16.82 -8.75
C GLY A 31 9.90 15.65 -9.46
N LEU A 32 9.32 14.69 -8.70
CA LEU A 32 8.71 13.48 -9.25
C LEU A 32 7.32 13.74 -9.82
N ASP A 33 7.07 13.21 -11.01
CA ASP A 33 5.73 13.10 -11.60
C ASP A 33 5.32 11.63 -11.69
N LEU A 34 4.12 11.30 -11.22
CA LEU A 34 3.60 9.93 -11.25
C LEU A 34 2.08 9.93 -11.25
N ASP A 35 1.49 9.21 -12.20
CA ASP A 35 0.06 8.88 -12.22
C ASP A 35 -0.12 7.38 -12.04
N ILE A 36 -1.07 6.96 -11.19
CA ILE A 36 -1.46 5.57 -10.98
C ILE A 36 -2.94 5.45 -11.35
N GLN A 37 -3.22 4.62 -12.35
CA GLN A 37 -4.58 4.46 -12.86
C GLN A 37 -5.38 3.50 -11.99
N ALA A 38 -6.71 3.66 -11.98
CA ALA A 38 -7.60 2.71 -11.31
C ALA A 38 -7.39 1.30 -11.87
N GLY A 39 -7.26 0.31 -10.99
CA GLY A 39 -7.03 -1.08 -11.38
C GLY A 39 -5.62 -1.41 -11.89
N GLU A 40 -4.70 -0.44 -11.98
CA GLU A 40 -3.31 -0.66 -12.44
C GLU A 40 -2.45 -1.25 -11.31
N ALA A 41 -1.54 -2.19 -11.64
CA ALA A 41 -0.45 -2.59 -10.75
C ALA A 41 0.86 -1.92 -11.19
N VAL A 42 1.44 -1.10 -10.32
CA VAL A 42 2.72 -0.43 -10.54
C VAL A 42 3.74 -0.94 -9.56
N ALA A 43 4.87 -1.44 -10.06
CA ALA A 43 6.02 -1.79 -9.22
C ALA A 43 7.04 -0.67 -9.21
N ILE A 44 7.58 -0.34 -8.03
CA ILE A 44 8.66 0.62 -7.83
C ILE A 44 9.87 -0.14 -7.30
N LEU A 45 10.88 -0.29 -8.15
CA LEU A 45 12.15 -0.94 -7.87
C LEU A 45 13.19 0.07 -7.41
N GLY A 46 14.12 -0.36 -6.58
CA GLY A 46 15.28 0.47 -6.19
C GLY A 46 16.03 -0.08 -5.00
N ALA A 47 17.25 0.38 -4.79
CA ALA A 47 18.07 0.00 -3.65
C ALA A 47 17.44 0.46 -2.32
N SER A 48 17.87 -0.11 -1.20
CA SER A 48 17.51 0.40 0.13
C SER A 48 17.97 1.84 0.27
N GLY A 49 17.13 2.70 0.87
CA GLY A 49 17.41 4.13 1.03
C GLY A 49 17.20 4.99 -0.22
N SER A 50 16.71 4.46 -1.35
CA SER A 50 16.46 5.26 -2.57
C SER A 50 15.24 6.18 -2.50
N GLY A 51 14.42 6.13 -1.43
CA GLY A 51 13.24 6.98 -1.24
C GLY A 51 11.88 6.28 -1.49
N LYS A 52 11.85 4.97 -1.78
CA LYS A 52 10.62 4.23 -2.14
C LYS A 52 9.53 4.31 -1.08
N SER A 53 9.85 3.98 0.17
CA SER A 53 8.89 4.03 1.30
C SER A 53 8.42 5.47 1.57
N THR A 54 9.30 6.46 1.37
CA THR A 54 8.94 7.88 1.47
C THR A 54 7.94 8.26 0.38
N LEU A 55 8.21 7.88 -0.88
CA LEU A 55 7.26 8.11 -1.98
C LEU A 55 5.91 7.48 -1.68
N LEU A 56 5.90 6.22 -1.24
CA LEU A 56 4.68 5.50 -0.90
C LEU A 56 3.90 6.20 0.22
N GLY A 57 4.59 6.67 1.27
CA GLY A 57 3.99 7.44 2.37
C GLY A 57 3.36 8.76 1.91
N LEU A 58 4.02 9.47 0.99
CA LEU A 58 3.51 10.74 0.42
C LEU A 58 2.29 10.49 -0.48
N LEU A 59 2.35 9.51 -1.38
CA LEU A 59 1.21 9.13 -2.26
C LEU A 59 -0.02 8.72 -1.48
N ALA A 60 0.18 8.12 -0.32
CA ALA A 60 -0.88 7.67 0.56
C ALA A 60 -1.34 8.72 1.58
N GLY A 61 -0.72 9.89 1.61
CA GLY A 61 -1.05 10.96 2.56
C GLY A 61 -0.69 10.63 4.01
N LEU A 62 0.31 9.76 4.24
CA LEU A 62 0.86 9.45 5.58
C LEU A 62 1.96 10.45 6.00
N ASP A 63 2.51 11.18 5.03
CA ASP A 63 3.52 12.20 5.25
C ASP A 63 3.22 13.40 4.34
N ASN A 64 3.87 14.53 4.62
CA ASN A 64 3.72 15.78 3.88
C ASN A 64 4.85 15.97 2.86
N ALA A 65 4.50 16.37 1.65
CA ALA A 65 5.48 16.83 0.66
C ALA A 65 6.15 18.13 1.12
N SER A 66 7.40 18.32 0.73
CA SER A 66 8.10 19.61 0.91
C SER A 66 7.80 20.58 -0.25
N ALA A 67 7.52 20.03 -1.44
CA ALA A 67 7.06 20.77 -2.61
C ALA A 67 6.30 19.82 -3.56
N GLY A 68 5.59 20.40 -4.53
CA GLY A 68 4.72 19.68 -5.44
C GLY A 68 3.36 19.38 -4.81
N SER A 69 2.55 18.57 -5.50
CA SER A 69 1.18 18.29 -5.09
C SER A 69 0.85 16.80 -5.26
N VAL A 70 -0.02 16.28 -4.36
CA VAL A 70 -0.49 14.89 -4.41
C VAL A 70 -2.02 14.86 -4.40
N TRP A 71 -2.59 14.05 -5.29
CA TRP A 71 -4.00 13.69 -5.31
C TRP A 71 -4.18 12.22 -4.98
N LEU A 72 -5.15 11.92 -4.16
CA LEU A 72 -5.50 10.56 -3.76
C LEU A 72 -7.02 10.39 -3.83
N CYS A 73 -7.50 9.36 -4.54
CA CYS A 73 -8.92 9.09 -4.74
C CYS A 73 -9.72 10.32 -5.19
N GLY A 74 -9.13 11.13 -6.09
CA GLY A 74 -9.74 12.33 -6.67
C GLY A 74 -9.70 13.59 -5.81
N GLN A 75 -9.05 13.57 -4.63
CA GLN A 75 -8.91 14.74 -3.75
C GLN A 75 -7.44 15.14 -3.62
N SER A 76 -7.18 16.48 -3.61
CA SER A 76 -5.84 17.01 -3.32
C SER A 76 -5.55 16.87 -1.83
N LEU A 77 -4.39 16.28 -1.50
CA LEU A 77 -3.91 16.16 -0.12
C LEU A 77 -3.42 17.50 0.45
N ASP A 78 -3.06 18.45 -0.41
CA ASP A 78 -2.49 19.74 -0.01
C ASP A 78 -3.52 20.62 0.70
N THR A 79 -4.79 20.40 0.43
CA THR A 79 -5.93 21.17 1.02
C THR A 79 -6.50 20.53 2.28
N LEU A 80 -5.99 19.34 2.67
CA LEU A 80 -6.50 18.58 3.82
C LEU A 80 -5.55 18.70 5.01
N ASP A 81 -6.12 18.88 6.19
CA ASP A 81 -5.43 18.66 7.46
C ASP A 81 -5.27 17.14 7.74
N GLU A 82 -4.66 16.78 8.87
CA GLU A 82 -4.41 15.38 9.17
C GLU A 82 -5.70 14.57 9.37
N ASP A 83 -6.72 15.15 9.98
CA ASP A 83 -8.04 14.51 10.16
C ASP A 83 -8.72 14.28 8.81
N GLY A 84 -8.65 15.27 7.91
CA GLY A 84 -9.16 15.16 6.54
C GLY A 84 -8.45 14.07 5.73
N ARG A 85 -7.11 13.96 5.85
CA ARG A 85 -6.33 12.88 5.22
C ARG A 85 -6.66 11.53 5.81
N ALA A 86 -6.79 11.41 7.13
CA ALA A 86 -7.18 10.18 7.79
C ALA A 86 -8.59 9.73 7.34
N ALA A 87 -9.54 10.65 7.25
CA ALA A 87 -10.89 10.39 6.73
C ALA A 87 -10.87 9.97 5.26
N LEU A 88 -10.01 10.59 4.43
CA LEU A 88 -9.85 10.21 3.02
C LEU A 88 -9.28 8.79 2.87
N ARG A 89 -8.28 8.42 3.69
CA ARG A 89 -7.70 7.06 3.71
C ARG A 89 -8.73 6.02 4.14
N GLY A 90 -9.63 6.39 5.07
CA GLY A 90 -10.62 5.48 5.67
C GLY A 90 -11.43 4.72 4.62
N GLY A 91 -11.27 3.40 4.56
CA GLY A 91 -11.98 2.52 3.64
C GLY A 91 -11.56 2.59 2.16
N ARG A 92 -10.79 3.61 1.75
CA ARG A 92 -10.37 3.83 0.35
C ARG A 92 -8.95 3.39 0.07
N VAL A 93 -8.11 3.33 1.10
CA VAL A 93 -6.69 3.02 0.99
C VAL A 93 -6.36 1.84 1.90
N GLY A 94 -5.67 0.85 1.36
CA GLY A 94 -5.14 -0.27 2.12
C GLY A 94 -3.61 -0.24 2.15
N PHE A 95 -3.03 -0.70 3.28
CA PHE A 95 -1.59 -0.78 3.47
C PHE A 95 -1.14 -2.18 3.85
N VAL A 96 -0.06 -2.63 3.20
CA VAL A 96 0.65 -3.86 3.53
C VAL A 96 2.12 -3.51 3.73
N PHE A 97 2.65 -3.74 4.93
CA PHE A 97 4.01 -3.39 5.32
C PHE A 97 4.89 -4.63 5.46
N GLN A 98 6.19 -4.47 5.33
CA GLN A 98 7.20 -5.51 5.52
C GLN A 98 7.12 -6.15 6.92
N ASN A 99 6.89 -5.35 7.96
CA ASN A 99 6.82 -5.80 9.35
C ASN A 99 5.38 -6.10 9.81
N PHE A 100 4.48 -6.43 8.88
CA PHE A 100 3.08 -6.78 9.08
C PHE A 100 2.26 -5.70 9.80
N GLN A 101 2.81 -5.01 10.79
CA GLN A 101 2.19 -3.98 11.64
C GLN A 101 0.83 -4.42 12.22
N LEU A 102 0.74 -5.67 12.66
CA LEU A 102 -0.42 -6.17 13.38
C LEU A 102 -0.41 -5.66 14.81
N LEU A 103 -1.58 -5.37 15.34
CA LEU A 103 -1.77 -5.02 16.75
C LEU A 103 -1.61 -6.30 17.60
N PRO A 104 -0.59 -6.40 18.45
CA PRO A 104 -0.23 -7.66 19.12
C PRO A 104 -1.25 -8.10 20.18
N THR A 105 -2.09 -7.17 20.66
CA THR A 105 -3.16 -7.38 21.64
C THR A 105 -4.47 -7.84 21.02
N LEU A 106 -4.58 -7.80 19.69
CA LEU A 106 -5.74 -8.22 18.93
C LEU A 106 -5.50 -9.56 18.23
N THR A 107 -6.53 -10.38 18.15
CA THR A 107 -6.52 -11.61 17.34
C THR A 107 -6.41 -11.29 15.84
N ALA A 108 -6.18 -12.29 15.00
CA ALA A 108 -6.19 -12.14 13.53
C ALA A 108 -7.50 -11.52 13.05
N ARG A 109 -8.64 -12.01 13.56
CA ARG A 109 -9.96 -11.50 13.19
C ARG A 109 -10.17 -10.04 13.63
N GLU A 110 -9.78 -9.68 14.85
CA GLU A 110 -9.90 -8.31 15.36
C GLU A 110 -8.99 -7.34 14.62
N ASN A 111 -7.78 -7.75 14.21
CA ASN A 111 -6.91 -6.96 13.34
C ASN A 111 -7.58 -6.64 11.99
N VAL A 112 -8.31 -7.59 11.41
CA VAL A 112 -9.03 -7.39 10.13
C VAL A 112 -10.32 -6.61 10.33
N LEU A 113 -10.98 -6.77 11.46
CA LEU A 113 -12.25 -6.12 11.80
C LEU A 113 -12.08 -4.62 12.07
N LEU A 114 -10.98 -4.24 12.73
CA LEU A 114 -10.74 -2.87 13.20
C LEU A 114 -10.93 -1.78 12.13
N PRO A 115 -10.34 -1.84 10.94
CA PRO A 115 -10.54 -0.80 9.92
C PRO A 115 -11.98 -0.71 9.42
N LEU A 116 -12.74 -1.81 9.48
CA LEU A 116 -14.15 -1.83 9.10
C LEU A 116 -15.02 -1.13 10.15
N GLU A 117 -14.73 -1.34 11.43
CA GLU A 117 -15.43 -0.66 12.54
C GLU A 117 -15.11 0.85 12.54
N LEU A 118 -13.85 1.23 12.33
CA LEU A 118 -13.45 2.64 12.26
C LEU A 118 -14.15 3.40 11.12
N THR A 119 -14.51 2.70 10.03
CA THR A 119 -15.25 3.29 8.90
C THR A 119 -16.76 3.16 9.04
N GLY A 120 -17.26 2.57 10.14
CA GLY A 120 -18.69 2.42 10.40
C GLY A 120 -19.39 1.43 9.46
N ALA A 121 -18.67 0.43 8.92
CA ALA A 121 -19.26 -0.55 8.01
C ALA A 121 -20.30 -1.41 8.75
N ALA A 122 -21.55 -1.35 8.32
CA ALA A 122 -22.67 -2.07 8.97
C ALA A 122 -22.48 -3.61 8.99
N ASP A 123 -21.75 -4.15 8.01
CA ASP A 123 -21.47 -5.59 7.85
C ASP A 123 -20.01 -5.96 8.21
N ALA A 124 -19.35 -5.14 9.06
CA ALA A 124 -17.95 -5.29 9.44
C ALA A 124 -17.59 -6.73 9.88
N PRO A 125 -18.33 -7.40 10.78
CA PRO A 125 -17.99 -8.77 11.20
C PRO A 125 -17.97 -9.77 10.03
N ARG A 126 -18.98 -9.72 9.14
CA ARG A 126 -19.07 -10.61 7.97
C ARG A 126 -17.92 -10.37 7.00
N ARG A 127 -17.60 -9.09 6.70
CA ARG A 127 -16.49 -8.73 5.80
C ARG A 127 -15.13 -9.15 6.36
N ALA A 128 -14.94 -9.06 7.66
CA ALA A 128 -13.71 -9.54 8.30
C ALA A 128 -13.56 -11.07 8.16
N ASP A 129 -14.63 -11.83 8.35
CA ASP A 129 -14.64 -13.28 8.20
C ASP A 129 -14.40 -13.69 6.72
N GLU A 130 -15.07 -13.04 5.77
CA GLU A 130 -14.84 -13.23 4.33
C GLU A 130 -13.38 -12.91 3.91
N ALA A 131 -12.80 -11.86 4.46
CA ALA A 131 -11.41 -11.50 4.16
C ALA A 131 -10.41 -12.55 4.70
N LEU A 132 -10.64 -13.08 5.90
CA LEU A 132 -9.83 -14.17 6.45
C LEU A 132 -9.98 -15.47 5.67
N GLU A 133 -11.18 -15.79 5.22
CA GLU A 133 -11.43 -16.95 4.36
C GLU A 133 -10.65 -16.86 3.05
N ARG A 134 -10.66 -15.70 2.39
CA ARG A 134 -9.93 -15.45 1.14
C ARG A 134 -8.42 -15.65 1.25
N VAL A 135 -7.84 -15.34 2.41
CA VAL A 135 -6.41 -15.57 2.67
C VAL A 135 -6.12 -16.94 3.32
N GLY A 136 -7.12 -17.80 3.45
CA GLY A 136 -6.99 -19.18 3.98
C GLY A 136 -6.72 -19.22 5.48
N LEU A 137 -7.17 -18.22 6.26
CA LEU A 137 -6.89 -18.10 7.69
C LEU A 137 -8.12 -18.22 8.60
N THR A 138 -9.24 -18.74 8.11
CA THR A 138 -10.42 -19.02 8.95
C THR A 138 -10.07 -19.86 10.20
N PRO A 139 -9.25 -20.95 10.12
CA PRO A 139 -8.88 -21.71 11.31
C PRO A 139 -7.99 -20.93 12.29
N ARG A 140 -7.39 -19.84 11.86
CA ARG A 140 -6.48 -18.98 12.64
C ARG A 140 -7.13 -17.71 13.16
N ALA A 141 -8.42 -17.47 12.90
CA ALA A 141 -9.13 -16.23 13.21
C ALA A 141 -8.97 -15.77 14.67
N ARG A 142 -8.90 -16.71 15.62
CA ARG A 142 -8.77 -16.42 17.06
C ARG A 142 -7.32 -16.39 17.57
N HIS A 143 -6.32 -16.60 16.70
CA HIS A 143 -4.92 -16.57 17.11
C HIS A 143 -4.42 -15.13 17.19
N TYR A 144 -3.56 -14.87 18.18
CA TYR A 144 -2.82 -13.61 18.29
C TYR A 144 -1.60 -13.63 17.36
N PRO A 145 -1.07 -12.46 16.93
CA PRO A 145 0.08 -12.38 16.02
C PRO A 145 1.26 -13.25 16.44
N ARG A 146 1.59 -13.31 17.73
CA ARG A 146 2.70 -14.15 18.26
C ARG A 146 2.52 -15.67 18.06
N GLN A 147 1.31 -16.12 17.74
CA GLN A 147 0.96 -17.52 17.52
C GLN A 147 0.94 -17.90 16.02
N LEU A 148 1.19 -16.92 15.16
CA LEU A 148 1.16 -17.02 13.71
C LEU A 148 2.57 -17.01 13.14
N SER A 149 2.82 -17.83 12.10
CA SER A 149 4.04 -17.74 11.29
C SER A 149 4.14 -16.39 10.57
N GLY A 150 5.33 -16.01 10.08
CA GLY A 150 5.50 -14.77 9.31
C GLY A 150 4.59 -14.68 8.10
N GLY A 151 4.44 -15.77 7.33
CA GLY A 151 3.53 -15.82 6.19
C GLY A 151 2.05 -15.73 6.59
N GLU A 152 1.65 -16.31 7.75
CA GLU A 152 0.29 -16.15 8.29
C GLU A 152 0.05 -14.71 8.74
N GLN A 153 1.01 -14.08 9.41
CA GLN A 153 0.91 -12.66 9.81
C GLN A 153 0.76 -11.75 8.60
N GLN A 154 1.53 -12.00 7.53
CA GLN A 154 1.42 -11.24 6.30
C GLN A 154 0.06 -11.44 5.63
N ARG A 155 -0.49 -12.64 5.60
CA ARG A 155 -1.85 -12.87 5.11
C ARG A 155 -2.91 -12.17 5.95
N VAL A 156 -2.75 -12.07 7.27
CA VAL A 156 -3.64 -11.24 8.12
C VAL A 156 -3.52 -9.76 7.76
N ALA A 157 -2.29 -9.24 7.55
CA ALA A 157 -2.08 -7.84 7.14
C ALA A 157 -2.71 -7.54 5.78
N ILE A 158 -2.64 -8.47 4.83
CA ILE A 158 -3.30 -8.37 3.52
C ILE A 158 -4.83 -8.39 3.69
N ALA A 159 -5.37 -9.31 4.49
CA ALA A 159 -6.81 -9.38 4.75
C ALA A 159 -7.31 -8.07 5.38
N ARG A 160 -6.57 -7.50 6.33
CA ARG A 160 -6.85 -6.20 6.95
C ARG A 160 -6.89 -5.06 5.93
N ALA A 161 -5.91 -5.01 5.03
CA ALA A 161 -5.83 -4.00 3.99
C ALA A 161 -6.95 -4.13 2.94
N TYR A 162 -7.35 -5.36 2.63
CA TYR A 162 -8.35 -5.69 1.61
C TYR A 162 -9.81 -5.59 2.12
N ALA A 163 -10.08 -5.91 3.38
CA ALA A 163 -11.44 -6.01 3.93
C ALA A 163 -12.31 -4.76 3.68
N PRO A 164 -11.77 -3.53 3.73
CA PRO A 164 -12.52 -2.32 3.37
C PRO A 164 -12.84 -2.19 1.87
N ARG A 165 -12.36 -3.08 1.00
CA ARG A 165 -12.44 -2.98 -0.48
C ARG A 165 -11.89 -1.65 -0.99
N PRO A 166 -10.61 -1.38 -0.78
CA PRO A 166 -9.99 -0.10 -1.09
C PRO A 166 -9.92 0.15 -2.60
N GLN A 167 -9.77 1.42 -2.98
CA GLN A 167 -9.52 1.83 -4.37
C GLN A 167 -8.05 1.64 -4.75
N VAL A 168 -7.15 1.72 -3.76
CA VAL A 168 -5.70 1.52 -3.94
C VAL A 168 -5.10 0.77 -2.75
N LEU A 169 -4.20 -0.17 -3.06
CA LEU A 169 -3.37 -0.89 -2.11
C LEU A 169 -1.92 -0.41 -2.26
N PHE A 170 -1.32 0.02 -1.16
CA PHE A 170 0.10 0.32 -1.08
C PHE A 170 0.80 -0.84 -0.34
N ALA A 171 1.81 -1.44 -0.96
CA ALA A 171 2.56 -2.56 -0.41
C ALA A 171 4.05 -2.21 -0.39
N ASP A 172 4.60 -2.04 0.82
CA ASP A 172 6.00 -1.71 1.04
C ASP A 172 6.79 -2.97 1.45
N GLU A 173 7.59 -3.50 0.53
CA GLU A 173 8.41 -4.71 0.68
C GLU A 173 7.62 -5.89 1.33
N PRO A 174 6.42 -6.25 0.82
CA PRO A 174 5.50 -7.16 1.51
C PRO A 174 6.03 -8.58 1.71
N THR A 175 7.16 -8.91 1.10
CA THR A 175 7.82 -10.23 1.18
C THR A 175 9.19 -10.18 1.84
N GLY A 176 9.66 -9.01 2.27
CA GLY A 176 11.03 -8.81 2.74
C GLY A 176 11.43 -9.60 3.99
N ASN A 177 10.47 -10.11 4.77
CA ASN A 177 10.70 -10.94 5.96
C ASN A 177 10.29 -12.41 5.76
N LEU A 178 10.08 -12.84 4.51
CA LEU A 178 9.58 -14.18 4.18
C LEU A 178 10.62 -14.94 3.34
N ASP A 179 10.56 -16.27 3.39
CA ASP A 179 11.27 -17.10 2.42
C ASP A 179 10.70 -16.91 1.00
N GLN A 180 11.49 -17.29 0.00
CA GLN A 180 11.14 -17.04 -1.40
C GLN A 180 9.79 -17.67 -1.79
N ALA A 181 9.54 -18.94 -1.43
CA ALA A 181 8.32 -19.64 -1.83
C ALA A 181 7.06 -19.02 -1.20
N THR A 182 7.15 -18.65 0.09
CA THR A 182 6.08 -17.93 0.79
C THR A 182 5.90 -16.53 0.18
N GLY A 183 6.98 -15.84 -0.19
CA GLY A 183 6.95 -14.53 -0.83
C GLY A 183 6.19 -14.53 -2.15
N GLU A 184 6.45 -15.51 -3.02
CA GLU A 184 5.74 -15.69 -4.29
C GLU A 184 4.22 -15.87 -4.08
N GLN A 185 3.82 -16.72 -3.13
CA GLN A 185 2.40 -16.91 -2.77
C GLN A 185 1.74 -15.62 -2.26
N ILE A 186 2.46 -14.80 -1.50
CA ILE A 186 1.95 -13.52 -1.00
C ILE A 186 1.70 -12.53 -2.14
N ILE A 187 2.59 -12.45 -3.13
CA ILE A 187 2.40 -11.56 -4.28
C ILE A 187 1.24 -12.04 -5.15
N ASP A 188 1.16 -13.33 -5.43
CA ASP A 188 0.02 -13.89 -6.19
C ASP A 188 -1.31 -13.56 -5.49
N LEU A 189 -1.37 -13.74 -4.16
CA LEU A 189 -2.54 -13.39 -3.36
C LEU A 189 -2.89 -11.89 -3.47
N LEU A 190 -1.90 -11.00 -3.37
CA LEU A 190 -2.10 -9.54 -3.50
C LEU A 190 -2.65 -9.17 -4.88
N LEU A 191 -2.09 -9.75 -5.96
CA LEU A 191 -2.52 -9.51 -7.32
C LEU A 191 -3.94 -10.04 -7.57
N ASP A 192 -4.28 -11.20 -7.01
CA ASP A 192 -5.61 -11.78 -7.11
C ASP A 192 -6.66 -10.92 -6.39
N LEU A 193 -6.38 -10.51 -5.16
CA LEU A 193 -7.28 -9.66 -4.38
C LEU A 193 -7.45 -8.28 -5.03
N ARG A 194 -6.36 -7.70 -5.57
CA ARG A 194 -6.42 -6.48 -6.36
C ARG A 194 -7.40 -6.61 -7.54
N ARG A 195 -7.25 -7.69 -8.34
CA ARG A 195 -8.13 -7.93 -9.50
C ARG A 195 -9.59 -8.06 -9.09
N GLN A 196 -9.87 -8.80 -8.01
CA GLN A 196 -11.23 -8.98 -7.50
C GLN A 196 -11.87 -7.69 -6.98
N ALA A 197 -11.09 -6.79 -6.38
CA ALA A 197 -11.57 -5.51 -5.89
C ALA A 197 -11.64 -4.43 -6.99
N GLY A 198 -10.99 -4.62 -8.14
CA GLY A 198 -10.75 -3.57 -9.12
C GLY A 198 -9.84 -2.45 -8.59
N ALA A 199 -9.05 -2.74 -7.54
CA ALA A 199 -8.17 -1.78 -6.90
C ALA A 199 -6.88 -1.57 -7.70
N ALA A 200 -6.25 -0.40 -7.58
CA ALA A 200 -4.86 -0.22 -7.99
C ALA A 200 -3.92 -0.85 -6.94
N LEU A 201 -2.72 -1.24 -7.37
CA LEU A 201 -1.64 -1.71 -6.48
C LEU A 201 -0.36 -0.93 -6.75
N VAL A 202 0.23 -0.37 -5.71
CA VAL A 202 1.58 0.19 -5.73
C VAL A 202 2.47 -0.73 -4.92
N LEU A 203 3.33 -1.50 -5.60
CA LEU A 203 4.24 -2.46 -5.00
C LEU A 203 5.65 -1.89 -4.95
N VAL A 204 6.18 -1.63 -3.77
CA VAL A 204 7.59 -1.34 -3.55
C VAL A 204 8.31 -2.66 -3.28
N THR A 205 9.35 -2.94 -4.06
CA THR A 205 10.16 -4.16 -3.91
C THR A 205 11.58 -3.96 -4.45
N HIS A 206 12.52 -4.75 -3.98
CA HIS A 206 13.85 -4.87 -4.57
C HIS A 206 13.97 -6.12 -5.47
N ASP A 207 12.95 -7.00 -5.51
CA ASP A 207 12.95 -8.21 -6.35
C ASP A 207 12.36 -7.93 -7.74
N PRO A 208 13.18 -7.97 -8.81
CA PRO A 208 12.71 -7.72 -10.17
C PRO A 208 11.73 -8.79 -10.68
N ARG A 209 11.76 -10.01 -10.12
CA ARG A 209 10.83 -11.09 -10.52
C ARG A 209 9.41 -10.75 -10.07
N LEU A 210 9.26 -10.25 -8.83
CA LEU A 210 7.96 -9.83 -8.30
C LEU A 210 7.46 -8.59 -9.04
N ALA A 211 8.35 -7.64 -9.35
CA ALA A 211 7.99 -6.46 -10.14
C ALA A 211 7.52 -6.81 -11.56
N ALA A 212 8.05 -7.88 -12.16
CA ALA A 212 7.65 -8.33 -13.50
C ALA A 212 6.18 -8.81 -13.58
N LEU A 213 5.53 -9.08 -12.44
CA LEU A 213 4.12 -9.45 -12.37
C LEU A 213 3.18 -8.24 -12.40
N CYS A 214 3.72 -7.02 -12.30
CA CYS A 214 2.95 -5.78 -12.36
C CYS A 214 2.81 -5.27 -13.80
N ASP A 215 1.78 -4.45 -14.04
CA ASP A 215 1.45 -3.91 -15.36
C ASP A 215 2.50 -2.89 -15.83
N ARG A 216 3.07 -2.12 -14.88
CA ARG A 216 4.11 -1.11 -15.14
C ARG A 216 5.20 -1.19 -14.08
N ARG A 217 6.44 -0.98 -14.52
CA ARG A 217 7.62 -0.98 -13.66
C ARG A 217 8.32 0.36 -13.72
N LEU A 218 8.70 0.86 -12.55
CA LEU A 218 9.46 2.08 -12.37
C LEU A 218 10.69 1.76 -11.53
N ARG A 219 11.77 2.51 -11.76
CA ARG A 219 13.00 2.42 -10.98
C ARG A 219 13.23 3.72 -10.24
N MET A 220 13.46 3.60 -8.95
CA MET A 220 13.84 4.74 -8.11
C MET A 220 15.34 4.72 -7.85
N THR A 221 16.02 5.81 -8.24
CA THR A 221 17.46 5.99 -8.06
C THR A 221 17.72 7.38 -7.51
N ALA A 222 18.30 7.45 -6.31
CA ALA A 222 18.68 8.72 -5.66
C ALA A 222 17.56 9.79 -5.67
N GLY A 223 16.33 9.38 -5.35
CA GLY A 223 15.19 10.30 -5.28
C GLY A 223 14.50 10.63 -6.60
N HIS A 224 14.95 10.07 -7.72
CA HIS A 224 14.35 10.22 -9.05
C HIS A 224 13.65 8.93 -9.48
N LEU A 225 12.59 9.06 -10.27
CA LEU A 225 11.77 7.96 -10.75
C LEU A 225 11.86 7.87 -12.28
N GLU A 226 12.21 6.69 -12.78
CA GLU A 226 12.38 6.44 -14.23
C GLU A 226 11.60 5.18 -14.63
N PRO A 227 11.10 5.08 -15.89
CA PRO A 227 10.57 3.83 -16.42
C PRO A 227 11.62 2.72 -16.32
N SER A 228 11.20 1.52 -15.93
CA SER A 228 12.07 0.33 -15.92
C SER A 228 11.61 -0.65 -16.99
N PRO A 229 12.53 -1.18 -17.80
CA PRO A 229 12.21 -2.15 -18.84
C PRO A 229 11.65 -3.46 -18.27
#